data_f726d3075ec277e7b845675c408e4299
#
_entry.id   f726d3075ec277e7b845675c408e4299
#
_cell.length_a   1.000
_cell.length_b   1.000
_cell.length_c   1.000
_cell.angle_alpha   90.00
_cell.angle_beta   90.00
_cell.angle_gamma   90.00
#
_symmetry.space_group_name_H-M   'P 1'
#
loop_
_entity.id
_entity.type
_entity.pdbx_description
1 polymer ?
#
loop_
_entity_poly.entity_id
_entity_poly.type
_entity_poly.pdbx_seq_one_letter_code
_entity_poly.pdbx_strand_id
1 'polypeptide(L)'
;MKRIALCVLICLLALVIAQPAQTQAGFMPAVMQDTKLDDLKREAAGEVDKLQTFTQQMVDQVFSFSELGFHEYETTKYLTGALEKQGFKVERSVAGMPTAWMATYGSGKPVIAFITDIDCIPRASQKPGVAYHDPIVADAPGHGEGHNSGMAVNITAAVVLKRLMEKNKIGGTIKILPGVAEELVGAKAFFIRAGLFKDVDIVLGCHVDSDFAVNWGQPERNSGLVSVQYSFHGKAAHAAGAPWSGRSALDAVELMNAGWNYRREHLRLQQRSHYVISDGGDQPNVVPSEATVWYYFRELDYPHIKELYELGNKMAQAATMMTDTT
;
A
#
# COMPACT_ATOMS: atom_id res chain seq x y z
N MET A 1 -28.59 -60.79 -13.43
CA MET A 1 -29.52 -60.49 -12.33
C MET A 1 -28.85 -60.27 -10.97
N LYS A 2 -27.71 -60.93 -10.64
CA LYS A 2 -27.04 -60.73 -9.30
C LYS A 2 -26.28 -59.39 -9.12
N ARG A 3 -25.90 -58.69 -10.19
CA ARG A 3 -25.20 -57.41 -10.09
C ARG A 3 -26.12 -56.17 -9.94
N ILE A 4 -27.37 -56.27 -10.36
CA ILE A 4 -28.36 -55.21 -10.22
C ILE A 4 -28.90 -55.14 -8.79
N ALA A 5 -29.06 -56.29 -8.15
CA ALA A 5 -29.52 -56.38 -6.75
C ALA A 5 -28.52 -55.80 -5.75
N LEU A 6 -27.19 -55.85 -6.03
CA LEU A 6 -26.14 -55.31 -5.18
C LEU A 6 -26.08 -53.75 -5.25
N CYS A 7 -26.31 -53.16 -6.42
CA CYS A 7 -26.35 -51.73 -6.56
C CYS A 7 -27.57 -51.08 -5.88
N VAL A 8 -28.73 -51.74 -5.91
CA VAL A 8 -29.94 -51.25 -5.25
C VAL A 8 -29.80 -51.33 -3.73
N LEU A 9 -29.09 -52.37 -3.18
CA LEU A 9 -28.86 -52.48 -1.77
C LEU A 9 -27.86 -51.47 -1.22
N ILE A 10 -26.85 -51.08 -2.01
CA ILE A 10 -25.89 -50.00 -1.66
C ILE A 10 -26.56 -48.65 -1.70
N CYS A 11 -27.46 -48.36 -2.65
CA CYS A 11 -28.21 -47.11 -2.69
C CYS A 11 -29.23 -46.98 -1.55
N LEU A 12 -29.83 -48.11 -1.10
CA LEU A 12 -30.74 -48.08 0.05
C LEU A 12 -30.01 -47.96 1.39
N LEU A 13 -28.77 -48.45 1.52
CA LEU A 13 -27.95 -48.24 2.71
C LEU A 13 -27.42 -46.78 2.78
N ALA A 14 -27.19 -46.12 1.66
CA ALA A 14 -26.76 -44.74 1.62
C ALA A 14 -27.88 -43.72 2.00
N LEU A 15 -29.15 -44.12 1.80
CA LEU A 15 -30.30 -43.26 2.17
C LEU A 15 -30.66 -43.31 3.68
N VAL A 16 -30.15 -44.28 4.43
CA VAL A 16 -30.44 -44.44 5.89
C VAL A 16 -29.45 -43.64 6.76
N ILE A 17 -28.32 -43.17 6.19
CA ILE A 17 -27.27 -42.48 6.98
C ILE A 17 -27.30 -40.95 6.81
N ALA A 18 -28.12 -40.42 5.93
CA ALA A 18 -28.33 -38.99 5.80
C ALA A 18 -29.45 -38.49 6.74
N GLN A 19 -29.23 -38.61 8.06
CA GLN A 19 -29.95 -37.73 8.96
C GLN A 19 -29.39 -36.33 8.79
N PRO A 20 -30.24 -35.30 8.54
CA PRO A 20 -29.75 -33.95 8.58
C PRO A 20 -29.20 -33.71 9.99
N ALA A 21 -27.92 -33.36 10.08
CA ALA A 21 -27.38 -32.79 11.29
C ALA A 21 -28.29 -31.63 11.71
N GLN A 22 -29.10 -31.85 12.74
CA GLN A 22 -29.72 -30.72 13.42
C GLN A 22 -28.57 -29.87 13.92
N THR A 23 -28.22 -28.82 13.20
CA THR A 23 -27.47 -27.72 13.75
C THR A 23 -28.30 -27.25 14.94
N GLN A 24 -27.90 -27.69 16.14
CA GLN A 24 -28.28 -26.97 17.33
C GLN A 24 -27.88 -25.55 17.07
N ALA A 25 -28.89 -24.68 16.85
CA ALA A 25 -28.69 -23.26 16.94
C ALA A 25 -28.09 -23.03 18.34
N GLY A 26 -26.76 -22.91 18.38
CA GLY A 26 -26.05 -22.58 19.60
C GLY A 26 -26.73 -21.32 20.11
N PHE A 27 -27.26 -21.41 21.32
CA PHE A 27 -27.78 -20.28 22.06
C PHE A 27 -26.62 -19.27 22.16
N MET A 28 -26.56 -18.34 21.21
CA MET A 28 -25.67 -17.19 21.36
C MET A 28 -26.17 -16.49 22.63
N PRO A 29 -25.33 -16.38 23.67
CA PRO A 29 -25.73 -15.58 24.81
C PRO A 29 -26.08 -14.20 24.28
N ALA A 30 -27.25 -13.70 24.64
CA ALA A 30 -27.63 -12.32 24.33
C ALA A 30 -26.46 -11.44 24.79
N VAL A 31 -25.74 -10.84 23.84
CA VAL A 31 -24.72 -9.85 24.15
C VAL A 31 -25.46 -8.79 24.96
N MET A 32 -25.13 -8.69 26.25
CA MET A 32 -25.70 -7.64 27.10
C MET A 32 -25.41 -6.32 26.38
N GLN A 33 -26.45 -5.66 25.93
CA GLN A 33 -26.37 -4.42 25.21
C GLN A 33 -25.78 -3.39 26.17
N ASP A 34 -24.52 -2.99 25.93
CA ASP A 34 -23.92 -1.89 26.68
C ASP A 34 -24.53 -0.58 26.17
N THR A 35 -25.60 -0.14 26.84
CA THR A 35 -26.34 1.06 26.47
C THR A 35 -25.44 2.29 26.40
N LYS A 36 -24.40 2.37 27.23
CA LYS A 36 -23.42 3.46 27.21
C LYS A 36 -22.57 3.43 25.93
N LEU A 37 -22.15 2.25 25.47
CA LEU A 37 -21.41 2.11 24.22
C LEU A 37 -22.27 2.47 23.01
N ASP A 38 -23.54 2.07 23.02
CA ASP A 38 -24.47 2.41 21.94
C ASP A 38 -24.78 3.91 21.91
N ASP A 39 -24.83 4.57 23.06
CA ASP A 39 -24.96 6.03 23.14
C ASP A 39 -23.73 6.73 22.56
N LEU A 40 -22.53 6.28 22.90
CA LEU A 40 -21.28 6.81 22.35
C LEU A 40 -21.19 6.62 20.82
N LYS A 41 -21.63 5.47 20.31
CA LYS A 41 -21.67 5.21 18.86
C LYS A 41 -22.62 6.17 18.14
N ARG A 42 -23.82 6.39 18.69
CA ARG A 42 -24.80 7.35 18.14
C ARG A 42 -24.25 8.78 18.18
N GLU A 43 -23.60 9.15 19.28
CA GLU A 43 -22.96 10.45 19.41
C GLU A 43 -21.84 10.62 18.38
N ALA A 44 -20.98 9.59 18.21
CA ALA A 44 -19.92 9.59 17.20
C ALA A 44 -20.48 9.81 15.78
N ALA A 45 -21.52 9.07 15.40
CA ALA A 45 -22.17 9.23 14.11
C ALA A 45 -22.68 10.67 13.90
N GLY A 46 -23.37 11.22 14.90
CA GLY A 46 -23.87 12.60 14.82
C GLY A 46 -22.77 13.67 14.79
N GLU A 47 -21.59 13.41 15.38
CA GLU A 47 -20.44 14.31 15.26
C GLU A 47 -19.75 14.19 13.88
N VAL A 48 -19.71 13.00 13.29
CA VAL A 48 -19.23 12.78 11.90
C VAL A 48 -20.10 13.59 10.92
N ASP A 49 -21.42 13.49 11.04
CA ASP A 49 -22.37 14.21 10.17
C ASP A 49 -22.13 15.73 10.20
N LYS A 50 -21.81 16.30 11.37
CA LYS A 50 -21.48 17.73 11.51
C LYS A 50 -20.18 18.13 10.82
N LEU A 51 -19.30 17.18 10.55
CA LEU A 51 -18.00 17.42 9.93
C LEU A 51 -17.99 17.16 8.41
N GLN A 52 -19.12 16.86 7.79
CA GLN A 52 -19.22 16.55 6.37
C GLN A 52 -18.49 17.59 5.49
N THR A 53 -18.79 18.87 5.69
CA THR A 53 -18.13 19.95 4.92
C THR A 53 -16.62 20.00 5.16
N PHE A 54 -16.19 19.83 6.40
CA PHE A 54 -14.76 19.81 6.76
C PHE A 54 -14.04 18.65 6.09
N THR A 55 -14.65 17.46 6.10
CA THR A 55 -14.11 16.26 5.47
C THR A 55 -14.01 16.44 3.94
N GLN A 56 -15.11 16.92 3.31
CA GLN A 56 -15.13 17.12 1.86
C GLN A 56 -14.11 18.16 1.41
N GLN A 57 -13.94 19.25 2.14
CA GLN A 57 -12.92 20.26 1.86
C GLN A 57 -11.51 19.67 1.92
N MET A 58 -11.22 18.75 2.86
CA MET A 58 -9.93 18.06 2.89
C MET A 58 -9.74 17.15 1.67
N VAL A 59 -10.77 16.38 1.29
CA VAL A 59 -10.74 15.51 0.11
C VAL A 59 -10.40 16.33 -1.14
N ASP A 60 -11.12 17.44 -1.37
CA ASP A 60 -10.98 18.25 -2.56
C ASP A 60 -9.64 19.00 -2.59
N GLN A 61 -9.20 19.51 -1.43
CA GLN A 61 -7.96 20.26 -1.33
C GLN A 61 -6.74 19.36 -1.55
N VAL A 62 -6.69 18.21 -0.91
CA VAL A 62 -5.59 17.24 -1.10
C VAL A 62 -5.59 16.71 -2.55
N PHE A 63 -6.77 16.43 -3.11
CA PHE A 63 -6.90 16.07 -4.53
C PHE A 63 -6.28 17.11 -5.45
N SER A 64 -6.45 18.40 -5.14
CA SER A 64 -5.94 19.50 -5.99
C SER A 64 -4.42 19.66 -5.97
N PHE A 65 -3.72 19.18 -4.94
CA PHE A 65 -2.25 19.32 -4.85
C PHE A 65 -1.53 18.31 -5.74
N SER A 66 -2.03 17.09 -5.86
CA SER A 66 -1.52 16.05 -6.78
C SER A 66 0.00 15.84 -6.68
N GLU A 67 0.53 15.63 -5.47
CA GLU A 67 1.96 15.53 -5.20
C GLU A 67 2.43 14.09 -5.18
N LEU A 68 3.58 13.81 -5.82
CA LEU A 68 4.24 12.50 -5.79
C LEU A 68 4.91 12.22 -4.45
N GLY A 69 5.20 10.96 -4.20
CA GLY A 69 5.90 10.50 -3.02
C GLY A 69 7.21 11.24 -2.73
N PHE A 70 7.45 11.57 -1.46
CA PHE A 70 8.51 12.45 -0.94
C PHE A 70 8.43 13.93 -1.38
N HIS A 71 7.39 14.32 -2.11
CA HIS A 71 7.16 15.70 -2.55
C HIS A 71 5.81 16.27 -2.05
N GLU A 72 5.18 15.64 -1.06
CA GLU A 72 3.87 15.98 -0.51
C GLU A 72 3.93 17.22 0.41
N TYR A 73 4.52 18.33 -0.07
CA TYR A 73 4.79 19.54 0.75
C TYR A 73 3.52 20.32 1.06
N GLU A 74 2.70 20.61 0.05
CA GLU A 74 1.46 21.38 0.25
C GLU A 74 0.40 20.53 0.95
N THR A 75 0.32 19.24 0.62
CA THR A 75 -0.52 18.26 1.34
C THR A 75 -0.17 18.23 2.83
N THR A 76 1.10 18.05 3.16
CA THR A 76 1.60 18.04 4.55
C THR A 76 1.28 19.35 5.28
N LYS A 77 1.56 20.49 4.66
CA LYS A 77 1.30 21.82 5.22
C LYS A 77 -0.19 22.01 5.51
N TYR A 78 -1.05 21.64 4.58
CA TYR A 78 -2.50 21.78 4.71
C TYR A 78 -3.05 20.89 5.83
N LEU A 79 -2.73 19.58 5.82
CA LEU A 79 -3.24 18.61 6.78
C LEU A 79 -2.74 18.89 8.19
N THR A 80 -1.45 19.21 8.34
CA THR A 80 -0.89 19.57 9.67
C THR A 80 -1.52 20.84 10.22
N GLY A 81 -1.74 21.86 9.37
CA GLY A 81 -2.43 23.08 9.76
C GLY A 81 -3.91 22.84 10.16
N ALA A 82 -4.59 21.92 9.48
CA ALA A 82 -5.95 21.52 9.86
C ALA A 82 -5.98 20.83 11.23
N LEU A 83 -5.03 19.93 11.49
CA LEU A 83 -4.90 19.21 12.77
C LEU A 83 -4.53 20.13 13.93
N GLU A 84 -3.62 21.08 13.73
CA GLU A 84 -3.27 22.09 14.74
C GLU A 84 -4.49 22.94 15.13
N LYS A 85 -5.31 23.35 14.15
CA LYS A 85 -6.58 24.07 14.41
C LYS A 85 -7.58 23.22 15.20
N GLN A 86 -7.52 21.90 15.08
CA GLN A 86 -8.34 20.97 15.87
C GLN A 86 -7.70 20.62 17.23
N GLY A 87 -6.55 21.23 17.58
CA GLY A 87 -5.90 21.08 18.89
C GLY A 87 -5.00 19.85 19.03
N PHE A 88 -4.55 19.26 17.93
CA PHE A 88 -3.51 18.25 17.95
C PHE A 88 -2.12 18.90 18.04
N LYS A 89 -1.22 18.28 18.78
CA LYS A 89 0.22 18.62 18.75
C LYS A 89 0.84 17.93 17.53
N VAL A 90 1.49 18.71 16.65
CA VAL A 90 2.10 18.18 15.43
C VAL A 90 3.61 18.21 15.51
N GLU A 91 4.26 17.10 15.25
CA GLU A 91 5.69 16.93 15.03
C GLU A 91 5.94 16.71 13.55
N ARG A 92 6.80 17.53 12.94
CA ARG A 92 7.12 17.49 11.50
C ARG A 92 8.47 16.83 11.25
N SER A 93 8.69 16.36 10.02
CA SER A 93 9.93 15.72 9.56
C SER A 93 10.33 14.50 10.41
N VAL A 94 9.32 13.74 10.87
CA VAL A 94 9.57 12.53 11.68
C VAL A 94 10.28 11.46 10.86
N ALA A 95 11.04 10.61 11.54
CA ALA A 95 11.85 9.55 10.94
C ALA A 95 12.84 10.04 9.84
N GLY A 96 13.18 11.34 9.83
CA GLY A 96 14.11 11.95 8.88
C GLY A 96 13.52 12.24 7.49
N MET A 97 12.20 12.13 7.33
CA MET A 97 11.52 12.42 6.07
C MET A 97 10.87 13.81 6.10
N PRO A 98 11.20 14.73 5.17
CA PRO A 98 10.74 16.13 5.22
C PRO A 98 9.22 16.30 5.21
N THR A 99 8.50 15.45 4.47
CA THR A 99 7.04 15.51 4.32
C THR A 99 6.29 14.66 5.35
N ALA A 100 7.00 13.86 6.17
CA ALA A 100 6.38 13.06 7.21
C ALA A 100 6.10 13.86 8.48
N TRP A 101 5.01 13.53 9.15
CA TRP A 101 4.60 14.15 10.40
C TRP A 101 3.88 13.17 11.32
N MET A 102 3.76 13.53 12.58
CA MET A 102 2.92 12.81 13.54
C MET A 102 2.11 13.84 14.33
N ALA A 103 0.80 13.68 14.33
CA ALA A 103 -0.10 14.47 15.17
C ALA A 103 -0.55 13.64 16.37
N THR A 104 -0.54 14.26 17.57
CA THR A 104 -0.87 13.57 18.82
C THR A 104 -1.86 14.36 19.64
N TYR A 105 -2.80 13.65 20.27
CA TYR A 105 -3.72 14.20 21.26
C TYR A 105 -3.90 13.24 22.44
N GLY A 106 -4.04 13.81 23.67
CA GLY A 106 -4.25 13.04 24.88
C GLY A 106 -2.97 12.46 25.47
N SER A 107 -3.11 11.57 26.43
CA SER A 107 -1.99 10.89 27.10
C SER A 107 -2.46 9.59 27.74
N GLY A 108 -1.51 8.66 27.95
CA GLY A 108 -1.78 7.35 28.54
C GLY A 108 -2.37 6.33 27.57
N LYS A 109 -2.81 5.22 28.11
CA LYS A 109 -3.34 4.07 27.39
C LYS A 109 -4.88 4.09 27.31
N PRO A 110 -5.50 3.52 26.24
CA PRO A 110 -4.85 2.94 25.08
C PRO A 110 -4.26 3.99 24.14
N VAL A 111 -3.25 3.63 23.34
CA VAL A 111 -2.71 4.45 22.26
C VAL A 111 -3.26 3.95 20.94
N ILE A 112 -4.06 4.76 20.27
CA ILE A 112 -4.71 4.45 18.99
C ILE A 112 -4.01 5.26 17.91
N ALA A 113 -3.48 4.59 16.88
CA ALA A 113 -2.89 5.24 15.72
C ALA A 113 -3.80 5.13 14.51
N PHE A 114 -4.05 6.25 13.83
CA PHE A 114 -4.65 6.33 12.52
C PHE A 114 -3.53 6.49 11.49
N ILE A 115 -3.51 5.61 10.49
CA ILE A 115 -2.51 5.67 9.42
C ILE A 115 -3.19 5.42 8.07
N THR A 116 -2.86 6.25 7.09
CA THR A 116 -3.22 6.08 5.68
C THR A 116 -2.32 6.95 4.82
N ASP A 117 -2.43 6.84 3.53
CA ASP A 117 -1.49 7.35 2.56
C ASP A 117 -1.88 8.74 2.06
N ILE A 118 -0.94 9.52 1.47
CA ILE A 118 -1.20 10.90 1.05
C ILE A 118 -0.56 11.27 -0.30
N ASP A 119 0.24 10.38 -0.88
CA ASP A 119 0.92 10.62 -2.15
C ASP A 119 0.06 10.25 -3.37
N CYS A 120 0.54 10.63 -4.54
CA CYS A 120 -0.06 10.38 -5.84
C CYS A 120 0.78 9.43 -6.68
N ILE A 121 0.15 8.84 -7.70
CA ILE A 121 0.84 8.10 -8.75
C ILE A 121 1.11 9.00 -9.97
N PRO A 122 2.19 8.71 -10.76
CA PRO A 122 2.50 9.46 -11.97
C PRO A 122 1.40 9.31 -13.03
N ARG A 123 1.18 10.37 -13.82
CA ARG A 123 0.27 10.38 -14.99
C ARG A 123 -1.16 9.97 -14.67
N ALA A 124 -1.62 10.24 -13.45
CA ALA A 124 -2.97 9.91 -12.98
C ALA A 124 -3.85 11.16 -12.79
N SER A 125 -3.45 12.30 -13.34
CA SER A 125 -4.30 13.49 -13.32
C SER A 125 -5.65 13.19 -13.96
N GLN A 126 -6.73 13.53 -13.27
CA GLN A 126 -8.09 13.18 -13.69
C GLN A 126 -9.08 14.23 -13.25
N LYS A 127 -10.03 14.58 -14.13
CA LYS A 127 -11.17 15.42 -13.75
C LYS A 127 -12.11 14.64 -12.83
N PRO A 128 -12.65 15.27 -11.78
CA PRO A 128 -13.64 14.64 -10.93
C PRO A 128 -14.97 14.45 -11.69
N GLY A 129 -15.72 13.42 -11.31
CA GLY A 129 -17.08 13.17 -11.79
C GLY A 129 -17.19 12.56 -13.19
N VAL A 130 -16.10 12.15 -13.84
CA VAL A 130 -16.12 11.47 -15.13
C VAL A 130 -15.52 10.06 -15.02
N ALA A 131 -16.10 9.10 -15.77
CA ALA A 131 -15.70 7.70 -15.75
C ALA A 131 -14.77 7.30 -16.93
N TYR A 132 -14.24 8.24 -17.63
CA TYR A 132 -13.28 8.06 -18.73
C TYR A 132 -12.04 8.91 -18.47
N HIS A 133 -10.92 8.55 -19.10
CA HIS A 133 -9.67 9.30 -18.93
C HIS A 133 -9.79 10.70 -19.51
N ASP A 134 -9.76 11.70 -18.65
CA ASP A 134 -9.80 13.12 -18.99
C ASP A 134 -8.94 13.91 -17.96
N PRO A 135 -7.63 14.04 -18.20
CA PRO A 135 -6.73 14.68 -17.26
C PRO A 135 -7.02 16.18 -17.12
N ILE A 136 -6.91 16.73 -15.91
CA ILE A 136 -6.90 18.18 -15.68
C ILE A 136 -5.64 18.79 -16.32
N VAL A 137 -4.49 18.12 -16.11
CA VAL A 137 -3.19 18.47 -16.70
C VAL A 137 -2.59 17.21 -17.30
N ALA A 138 -2.28 17.23 -18.58
CA ALA A 138 -1.69 16.09 -19.28
C ALA A 138 -0.38 15.67 -18.59
N ASP A 139 -0.19 14.35 -18.45
CA ASP A 139 0.98 13.71 -17.82
C ASP A 139 1.26 14.10 -16.36
N ALA A 140 0.41 14.90 -15.72
CA ALA A 140 0.57 15.24 -14.31
C ALA A 140 0.18 14.07 -13.39
N PRO A 141 0.73 14.02 -12.14
CA PRO A 141 0.31 13.05 -11.16
C PRO A 141 -1.13 13.26 -10.70
N GLY A 142 -1.70 12.27 -10.04
CA GLY A 142 -3.04 12.35 -9.49
C GLY A 142 -3.34 11.25 -8.47
N HIS A 143 -4.41 11.44 -7.71
CA HIS A 143 -4.90 10.49 -6.70
C HIS A 143 -5.68 9.33 -7.35
N GLY A 144 -4.98 8.47 -8.10
CA GLY A 144 -5.58 7.31 -8.78
C GLY A 144 -6.06 6.22 -7.83
N GLU A 145 -5.52 6.17 -6.61
CA GLU A 145 -5.85 5.18 -5.58
C GLU A 145 -6.63 5.77 -4.38
N GLY A 146 -7.06 7.02 -4.47
CA GLY A 146 -7.96 7.66 -3.50
C GLY A 146 -7.33 8.02 -2.16
N HIS A 147 -6.01 8.17 -2.05
CA HIS A 147 -5.29 8.54 -0.83
C HIS A 147 -5.79 9.87 -0.22
N ASN A 148 -6.22 10.81 -1.06
CA ASN A 148 -6.84 12.06 -0.61
C ASN A 148 -8.09 11.84 0.26
N SER A 149 -8.90 10.83 -0.05
CA SER A 149 -10.12 10.51 0.71
C SER A 149 -9.81 9.73 1.99
N GLY A 150 -8.88 8.78 1.95
CA GLY A 150 -8.50 7.97 3.10
C GLY A 150 -7.99 8.81 4.27
N MET A 151 -7.08 9.76 4.00
CA MET A 151 -6.57 10.66 5.06
C MET A 151 -7.64 11.59 5.60
N ALA A 152 -8.53 12.11 4.77
CA ALA A 152 -9.64 12.95 5.22
C ALA A 152 -10.60 12.20 6.16
N VAL A 153 -10.90 10.93 5.86
CA VAL A 153 -11.69 10.04 6.73
C VAL A 153 -10.99 9.79 8.07
N ASN A 154 -9.70 9.46 8.06
CA ASN A 154 -8.92 9.20 9.27
C ASN A 154 -8.82 10.45 10.16
N ILE A 155 -8.57 11.64 9.60
CA ILE A 155 -8.54 12.89 10.36
C ILE A 155 -9.91 13.20 10.96
N THR A 156 -10.98 13.02 10.20
CA THR A 156 -12.35 13.25 10.70
C THR A 156 -12.67 12.30 11.86
N ALA A 157 -12.34 11.01 11.73
CA ALA A 157 -12.53 10.02 12.79
C ALA A 157 -11.73 10.37 14.05
N ALA A 158 -10.48 10.78 13.90
CA ALA A 158 -9.62 11.18 15.02
C ALA A 158 -10.15 12.47 15.72
N VAL A 159 -10.65 13.44 14.96
CA VAL A 159 -11.26 14.67 15.51
C VAL A 159 -12.53 14.33 16.28
N VAL A 160 -13.38 13.46 15.77
CA VAL A 160 -14.59 13.00 16.46
C VAL A 160 -14.23 12.24 17.74
N LEU A 161 -13.28 11.30 17.65
CA LEU A 161 -12.80 10.56 18.83
C LEU A 161 -12.27 11.51 19.90
N LYS A 162 -11.47 12.51 19.52
CA LYS A 162 -10.98 13.55 20.44
C LYS A 162 -12.12 14.27 21.14
N ARG A 163 -13.16 14.72 20.41
CA ARG A 163 -14.32 15.40 20.99
C ARG A 163 -15.07 14.53 21.99
N LEU A 164 -15.24 13.24 21.67
CA LEU A 164 -15.88 12.27 22.57
C LEU A 164 -15.04 12.05 23.83
N MET A 165 -13.71 11.94 23.69
CA MET A 165 -12.79 11.80 24.81
C MET A 165 -12.88 13.01 25.76
N GLU A 166 -12.88 14.23 25.22
CA GLU A 166 -13.00 15.47 26.00
C GLU A 166 -14.35 15.53 26.75
N LYS A 167 -15.45 15.34 26.03
CA LYS A 167 -16.79 15.43 26.59
C LYS A 167 -17.06 14.38 27.67
N ASN A 168 -16.65 13.14 27.41
CA ASN A 168 -16.94 12.00 28.26
C ASN A 168 -15.80 11.67 29.24
N LYS A 169 -14.71 12.49 29.29
CA LYS A 169 -13.55 12.30 30.15
C LYS A 169 -12.90 10.92 29.97
N ILE A 170 -12.81 10.46 28.72
CA ILE A 170 -12.18 9.18 28.35
C ILE A 170 -10.69 9.44 28.19
N GLY A 171 -9.85 8.68 28.93
CA GLY A 171 -8.38 8.72 28.79
C GLY A 171 -7.90 7.96 27.57
N GLY A 172 -6.64 8.22 27.18
CA GLY A 172 -5.99 7.55 26.06
C GLY A 172 -5.22 8.53 25.19
N THR A 173 -4.53 8.01 24.20
CA THR A 173 -3.75 8.79 23.22
C THR A 173 -4.20 8.50 21.81
N ILE A 174 -4.39 9.54 21.01
CA ILE A 174 -4.60 9.45 19.56
C ILE A 174 -3.32 9.85 18.87
N LYS A 175 -2.84 9.06 17.93
CA LYS A 175 -1.77 9.40 16.98
C LYS A 175 -2.34 9.38 15.56
N ILE A 176 -1.89 10.28 14.69
CA ILE A 176 -2.19 10.28 13.26
C ILE A 176 -0.86 10.39 12.54
N LEU A 177 -0.62 9.48 11.59
CA LEU A 177 0.61 9.44 10.79
C LEU A 177 0.24 9.31 9.30
N PRO A 178 0.87 10.07 8.40
CA PRO A 178 0.67 9.91 6.96
C PRO A 178 1.55 8.79 6.41
N GLY A 179 1.06 8.01 5.49
CA GLY A 179 1.88 7.21 4.59
C GLY A 179 2.44 8.10 3.48
N VAL A 180 3.58 8.76 3.73
CA VAL A 180 4.27 9.51 2.69
C VAL A 180 5.03 8.56 1.78
N ALA A 181 5.05 8.83 0.48
CA ALA A 181 5.71 7.99 -0.51
C ALA A 181 5.32 6.50 -0.41
N GLU A 182 4.04 6.22 -0.20
CA GLU A 182 3.53 4.84 -0.10
C GLU A 182 3.78 4.09 -1.40
N GLU A 183 3.55 4.73 -2.53
CA GLU A 183 3.75 4.21 -3.87
C GLU A 183 5.23 3.88 -4.19
N LEU A 184 6.14 4.46 -3.42
CA LEU A 184 7.58 4.18 -3.47
C LEU A 184 8.05 3.27 -2.33
N VAL A 185 7.09 2.65 -1.60
CA VAL A 185 7.38 1.78 -0.43
C VAL A 185 8.05 2.55 0.71
N GLY A 186 7.72 3.82 0.84
CA GLY A 186 8.26 4.73 1.84
C GLY A 186 7.55 4.65 3.20
N ALA A 187 7.75 5.66 3.99
CA ALA A 187 7.18 6.00 5.30
C ALA A 187 6.99 4.88 6.32
N LYS A 188 6.05 3.95 6.11
CA LYS A 188 5.62 2.99 7.16
C LYS A 188 6.77 2.17 7.71
N ALA A 189 7.65 1.65 6.86
CA ALA A 189 8.85 0.92 7.29
C ALA A 189 9.84 1.82 8.06
N PHE A 190 9.99 3.07 7.64
CA PHE A 190 10.83 4.05 8.33
C PHE A 190 10.26 4.43 9.69
N PHE A 191 8.94 4.56 9.82
CA PHE A 191 8.28 4.81 11.11
C PHE A 191 8.48 3.66 12.09
N ILE A 192 8.37 2.40 11.62
CA ILE A 192 8.63 1.22 12.45
C ILE A 192 10.09 1.22 12.90
N ARG A 193 11.05 1.46 12.00
CA ARG A 193 12.47 1.56 12.32
C ARG A 193 12.77 2.67 13.33
N ALA A 194 12.10 3.82 13.21
CA ALA A 194 12.21 4.93 14.15
C ALA A 194 11.49 4.68 15.50
N GLY A 195 10.73 3.60 15.60
CA GLY A 195 10.04 3.20 16.82
C GLY A 195 8.75 3.96 17.12
N LEU A 196 8.14 4.64 16.15
CA LEU A 196 6.93 5.45 16.36
C LEU A 196 5.71 4.64 16.76
N PHE A 197 5.73 3.32 16.52
CA PHE A 197 4.64 2.39 16.87
C PHE A 197 4.89 1.55 18.13
N LYS A 198 6.03 1.73 18.83
CA LYS A 198 6.37 0.87 19.98
C LYS A 198 5.38 0.92 21.15
N ASP A 199 4.70 2.04 21.32
CA ASP A 199 3.71 2.28 22.37
C ASP A 199 2.27 2.16 21.86
N VAL A 200 2.05 1.92 20.57
CA VAL A 200 0.72 1.84 19.96
C VAL A 200 0.05 0.49 20.28
N ASP A 201 -1.19 0.56 20.75
CA ASP A 201 -1.99 -0.63 21.09
C ASP A 201 -2.92 -1.05 19.94
N ILE A 202 -3.43 -0.06 19.16
CA ILE A 202 -4.38 -0.28 18.08
C ILE A 202 -3.96 0.58 16.88
N VAL A 203 -3.94 -0.01 15.69
CA VAL A 203 -3.74 0.71 14.43
C VAL A 203 -5.02 0.61 13.60
N LEU A 204 -5.51 1.74 13.15
CA LEU A 204 -6.66 1.86 12.25
C LEU A 204 -6.22 2.50 10.95
N GLY A 205 -6.68 1.97 9.83
CA GLY A 205 -6.40 2.49 8.48
C GLY A 205 -7.67 2.57 7.65
N CYS A 206 -7.63 3.40 6.61
CA CYS A 206 -8.68 3.51 5.62
C CYS A 206 -8.05 3.62 4.24
N HIS A 207 -8.52 2.83 3.30
CA HIS A 207 -8.12 2.87 1.90
C HIS A 207 -9.34 2.65 1.01
N VAL A 208 -9.33 3.22 -0.18
CA VAL A 208 -10.36 2.97 -1.19
C VAL A 208 -10.19 1.54 -1.72
N ASP A 209 -11.29 0.83 -1.85
CA ASP A 209 -11.33 -0.52 -2.40
C ASP A 209 -12.57 -0.73 -3.25
N SER A 210 -12.72 -1.91 -3.83
CA SER A 210 -13.86 -2.30 -4.67
C SER A 210 -15.13 -2.62 -3.88
N ASP A 211 -15.04 -2.73 -2.56
CA ASP A 211 -16.17 -2.99 -1.66
C ASP A 211 -16.12 -2.14 -0.38
N PHE A 212 -17.19 -2.20 0.43
CA PHE A 212 -17.27 -1.60 1.75
C PHE A 212 -17.06 -2.67 2.82
N ALA A 213 -15.80 -3.01 3.07
CA ALA A 213 -15.43 -4.00 4.07
C ALA A 213 -14.73 -3.36 5.27
N VAL A 214 -14.84 -4.01 6.43
CA VAL A 214 -14.03 -3.74 7.61
C VAL A 214 -13.36 -5.04 8.04
N ASN A 215 -12.03 -5.04 8.01
CA ASN A 215 -11.23 -6.20 8.37
C ASN A 215 -10.62 -6.00 9.76
N TRP A 216 -10.73 -7.01 10.64
CA TRP A 216 -10.24 -6.98 12.01
C TRP A 216 -9.29 -8.12 12.31
N GLY A 217 -8.22 -7.80 13.01
CA GLY A 217 -7.37 -8.75 13.74
C GLY A 217 -6.39 -9.54 12.88
N GLN A 218 -6.84 -10.34 11.96
CA GLN A 218 -5.95 -11.03 11.03
C GLN A 218 -5.56 -10.05 9.94
N PRO A 219 -4.25 -9.77 9.77
CA PRO A 219 -3.83 -8.99 8.63
C PRO A 219 -4.25 -9.72 7.36
N GLU A 220 -4.86 -9.00 6.44
CA GLU A 220 -4.94 -9.49 5.07
C GLU A 220 -3.53 -9.89 4.65
N ARG A 221 -3.46 -10.92 3.83
CA ARG A 221 -2.17 -11.39 3.30
C ARG A 221 -1.73 -10.46 2.17
N ASN A 222 -1.46 -9.20 2.52
CA ASN A 222 -0.85 -8.27 1.60
C ASN A 222 0.57 -8.70 1.31
N SER A 223 0.95 -8.65 0.03
CA SER A 223 2.32 -8.92 -0.35
C SER A 223 3.23 -7.79 0.10
N GLY A 224 4.28 -8.12 0.85
CA GLY A 224 5.42 -7.22 1.02
C GLY A 224 6.23 -7.15 -0.27
N LEU A 225 7.21 -6.23 -0.33
CA LEU A 225 8.10 -6.15 -1.48
C LEU A 225 9.50 -5.64 -1.12
N VAL A 226 10.45 -5.88 -2.02
CA VAL A 226 11.71 -5.14 -2.12
C VAL A 226 11.75 -4.39 -3.44
N SER A 227 12.15 -3.12 -3.39
CA SER A 227 12.34 -2.22 -4.52
C SER A 227 13.84 -2.13 -4.82
N VAL A 228 14.25 -2.48 -6.05
CA VAL A 228 15.65 -2.58 -6.43
C VAL A 228 15.89 -1.96 -7.80
N GLN A 229 16.90 -1.11 -7.90
CA GLN A 229 17.44 -0.65 -9.19
C GLN A 229 18.74 -1.37 -9.47
N TYR A 230 18.84 -1.95 -10.67
CA TYR A 230 20.05 -2.53 -11.21
C TYR A 230 20.60 -1.61 -12.28
N SER A 231 21.72 -0.94 -11.99
CA SER A 231 22.40 -0.07 -12.93
C SER A 231 23.60 -0.81 -13.53
N PHE A 232 23.63 -0.85 -14.85
CA PHE A 232 24.69 -1.50 -15.63
C PHE A 232 25.60 -0.44 -16.24
N HIS A 233 26.88 -0.72 -16.26
CA HIS A 233 27.91 0.15 -16.80
C HIS A 233 28.70 -0.58 -17.88
N GLY A 234 28.69 -0.02 -19.06
CA GLY A 234 29.32 -0.53 -20.25
C GLY A 234 30.41 0.40 -20.79
N LYS A 235 30.52 0.46 -22.12
CA LYS A 235 31.46 1.32 -22.82
C LYS A 235 30.85 1.88 -24.09
N ALA A 236 30.82 3.21 -24.22
CA ALA A 236 30.28 3.88 -25.40
C ALA A 236 31.22 3.63 -26.62
N ALA A 237 30.59 3.52 -27.78
CA ALA A 237 31.24 3.49 -29.08
C ALA A 237 30.30 3.98 -30.17
N HIS A 238 30.85 4.32 -31.35
CA HIS A 238 30.01 4.63 -32.49
C HIS A 238 29.37 3.36 -33.04
N ALA A 239 28.04 3.25 -32.93
CA ALA A 239 27.30 2.01 -33.20
C ALA A 239 27.46 1.49 -34.64
N ALA A 240 27.67 2.35 -35.63
CA ALA A 240 27.91 1.94 -37.03
C ALA A 240 29.40 1.84 -37.38
N GLY A 241 30.26 2.73 -36.83
CA GLY A 241 31.67 2.83 -37.24
C GLY A 241 32.61 1.88 -36.51
N ALA A 242 32.36 1.63 -35.21
CA ALA A 242 33.25 0.79 -34.39
C ALA A 242 32.51 0.13 -33.23
N PRO A 243 31.38 -0.58 -33.46
CA PRO A 243 30.58 -1.18 -32.38
C PRO A 243 31.36 -2.19 -31.54
N TRP A 244 32.34 -2.89 -32.13
CA TRP A 244 33.20 -3.87 -31.47
C TRP A 244 34.07 -3.30 -30.35
N SER A 245 34.24 -1.97 -30.30
CA SER A 245 34.98 -1.30 -29.23
C SER A 245 34.12 -0.88 -28.06
N GLY A 246 32.79 -1.03 -28.18
CA GLY A 246 31.80 -0.75 -27.15
C GLY A 246 31.35 -1.97 -26.33
N ARG A 247 30.65 -1.72 -25.26
CA ARG A 247 29.91 -2.73 -24.46
C ARG A 247 28.58 -2.08 -24.06
N SER A 248 27.48 -2.70 -24.48
CA SER A 248 26.14 -2.13 -24.26
C SER A 248 25.62 -2.48 -22.87
N ALA A 249 25.41 -1.48 -22.05
CA ALA A 249 24.73 -1.64 -20.76
C ALA A 249 23.24 -2.01 -20.94
N LEU A 250 22.61 -1.53 -22.04
CA LEU A 250 21.22 -1.89 -22.35
C LEU A 250 21.09 -3.38 -22.68
N ASP A 251 22.06 -3.99 -23.39
CA ASP A 251 22.03 -5.44 -23.66
C ASP A 251 22.05 -6.24 -22.35
N ALA A 252 22.79 -5.77 -21.33
CA ALA A 252 22.78 -6.40 -20.02
C ALA A 252 21.39 -6.31 -19.36
N VAL A 253 20.71 -5.16 -19.43
CA VAL A 253 19.34 -5.01 -18.95
C VAL A 253 18.40 -5.97 -19.68
N GLU A 254 18.47 -6.05 -21.00
CA GLU A 254 17.61 -6.94 -21.78
C GLU A 254 17.86 -8.41 -21.49
N LEU A 255 19.11 -8.84 -21.36
CA LEU A 255 19.46 -10.22 -20.98
C LEU A 255 19.01 -10.55 -19.56
N MET A 256 19.14 -9.64 -18.61
CA MET A 256 18.58 -9.82 -17.27
C MET A 256 17.07 -10.01 -17.31
N ASN A 257 16.37 -9.17 -18.08
CA ASN A 257 14.91 -9.23 -18.22
C ASN A 257 14.45 -10.51 -18.92
N ALA A 258 15.15 -10.93 -19.98
CA ALA A 258 14.87 -12.18 -20.67
C ALA A 258 15.06 -13.39 -19.74
N GLY A 259 16.21 -13.45 -19.05
CA GLY A 259 16.48 -14.50 -18.06
C GLY A 259 15.46 -14.57 -16.95
N TRP A 260 15.05 -13.40 -16.42
CA TRP A 260 14.00 -13.30 -15.43
C TRP A 260 12.64 -13.80 -15.96
N ASN A 261 12.27 -13.44 -17.19
CA ASN A 261 11.01 -13.86 -17.80
C ASN A 261 10.95 -15.39 -18.02
N TYR A 262 12.04 -16.03 -18.40
CA TYR A 262 12.14 -17.48 -18.47
C TYR A 262 12.07 -18.15 -17.09
N ARG A 263 12.51 -17.47 -16.03
CA ARG A 263 12.45 -17.98 -14.66
C ARG A 263 11.04 -17.90 -14.07
N ARG A 264 10.16 -17.02 -14.55
CA ARG A 264 8.81 -16.77 -13.98
C ARG A 264 7.96 -18.02 -13.87
N GLU A 265 8.01 -18.93 -14.83
CA GLU A 265 7.23 -20.18 -14.79
C GLU A 265 7.61 -21.12 -13.63
N HIS A 266 8.79 -20.91 -13.05
CA HIS A 266 9.30 -21.69 -11.93
C HIS A 266 9.22 -20.98 -10.57
N LEU A 267 8.48 -19.87 -10.50
CA LEU A 267 8.21 -19.15 -9.27
C LEU A 267 6.97 -19.71 -8.57
N ARG A 268 6.85 -19.49 -7.25
CA ARG A 268 5.67 -19.86 -6.48
C ARG A 268 4.47 -19.00 -6.89
N LEU A 269 3.25 -19.51 -6.65
CA LEU A 269 2.00 -18.82 -7.06
C LEU A 269 1.84 -17.42 -6.45
N GLN A 270 2.34 -17.20 -5.25
CA GLN A 270 2.27 -15.91 -4.54
C GLN A 270 3.36 -14.93 -4.98
N GLN A 271 4.46 -15.43 -5.55
CA GLN A 271 5.57 -14.60 -5.99
C GLN A 271 5.19 -13.75 -7.20
N ARG A 272 5.44 -12.45 -7.11
CA ARG A 272 5.17 -11.47 -8.18
C ARG A 272 6.41 -10.63 -8.42
N SER A 273 6.58 -10.21 -9.65
CA SER A 273 7.63 -9.28 -10.03
C SER A 273 7.19 -8.37 -11.16
N HIS A 274 7.62 -7.14 -11.09
CA HIS A 274 7.36 -6.11 -12.08
C HIS A 274 8.66 -5.36 -12.33
N TYR A 275 8.85 -4.83 -13.53
CA TYR A 275 10.00 -3.97 -13.81
C TYR A 275 9.68 -2.91 -14.85
N VAL A 276 10.45 -1.85 -14.81
CA VAL A 276 10.53 -0.83 -15.86
C VAL A 276 12.00 -0.58 -16.18
N ILE A 277 12.31 -0.33 -17.45
CA ILE A 277 13.63 0.21 -17.84
C ILE A 277 13.55 1.71 -17.57
N SER A 278 14.28 2.17 -16.55
CA SER A 278 14.28 3.59 -16.14
C SER A 278 15.32 4.42 -16.88
N ASP A 279 16.34 3.77 -17.45
CA ASP A 279 17.32 4.36 -18.35
C ASP A 279 17.74 3.31 -19.38
N GLY A 280 17.72 3.64 -20.67
CA GLY A 280 18.05 2.75 -21.78
C GLY A 280 19.13 3.32 -22.69
N GLY A 281 19.83 4.38 -22.29
CA GLY A 281 20.82 5.10 -23.10
C GLY A 281 20.26 6.30 -23.84
N ASP A 282 21.12 7.04 -24.57
CA ASP A 282 20.79 8.37 -25.12
C ASP A 282 20.18 8.32 -26.52
N GLN A 283 20.84 7.62 -27.46
CA GLN A 283 20.41 7.58 -28.87
C GLN A 283 20.96 6.36 -29.62
N PRO A 284 20.28 5.86 -30.69
CA PRO A 284 20.60 4.57 -31.30
C PRO A 284 21.97 4.47 -31.99
N ASN A 285 22.60 5.57 -32.33
CA ASN A 285 23.92 5.59 -32.97
C ASN A 285 25.10 5.58 -32.00
N VAL A 286 24.82 5.52 -30.70
CA VAL A 286 25.83 5.38 -29.62
C VAL A 286 25.53 4.09 -28.86
N VAL A 287 26.52 3.23 -28.71
CA VAL A 287 26.41 2.06 -27.83
C VAL A 287 26.17 2.54 -26.40
N PRO A 288 25.08 2.15 -25.72
CA PRO A 288 24.75 2.63 -24.38
C PRO A 288 25.82 2.25 -23.37
N SER A 289 26.46 3.24 -22.74
CA SER A 289 27.41 3.00 -21.64
C SER A 289 26.76 2.89 -20.26
N GLU A 290 25.53 3.37 -20.14
CA GLU A 290 24.73 3.31 -18.92
C GLU A 290 23.34 2.79 -19.27
N ALA A 291 22.77 1.95 -18.42
CA ALA A 291 21.37 1.55 -18.46
C ALA A 291 20.92 1.07 -17.10
N THR A 292 19.66 1.30 -16.77
CA THR A 292 19.09 0.94 -15.47
C THR A 292 17.72 0.30 -15.62
N VAL A 293 17.48 -0.78 -14.88
CA VAL A 293 16.19 -1.43 -14.75
C VAL A 293 15.75 -1.41 -13.29
N TRP A 294 14.53 -1.05 -13.04
CA TRP A 294 13.93 -0.98 -11.72
C TRP A 294 12.92 -2.11 -11.52
N TYR A 295 13.17 -2.97 -10.52
CA TYR A 295 12.36 -4.15 -10.17
C TYR A 295 11.65 -3.99 -8.85
N TYR A 296 10.40 -4.50 -8.78
CA TYR A 296 9.73 -4.88 -7.55
C TYR A 296 9.65 -6.41 -7.48
N PHE A 297 10.10 -6.99 -6.37
CA PHE A 297 9.94 -8.41 -6.05
C PHE A 297 9.00 -8.54 -4.85
N ARG A 298 7.87 -9.23 -5.04
CA ARG A 298 6.78 -9.31 -4.07
C ARG A 298 6.52 -10.74 -3.60
N GLU A 299 6.28 -10.91 -2.29
CA GLU A 299 5.81 -12.13 -1.67
C GLU A 299 5.16 -11.81 -0.30
N LEU A 300 4.53 -12.84 0.36
CA LEU A 300 3.79 -12.66 1.60
C LEU A 300 4.69 -12.50 2.84
N ASP A 301 5.94 -12.96 2.78
CA ASP A 301 6.87 -12.90 3.90
C ASP A 301 8.30 -12.53 3.49
N TYR A 302 9.05 -12.06 4.46
CA TYR A 302 10.43 -11.60 4.27
C TYR A 302 11.40 -12.67 3.71
N PRO A 303 11.41 -13.93 4.20
CA PRO A 303 12.29 -14.97 3.66
C PRO A 303 12.12 -15.19 2.16
N HIS A 304 10.89 -15.22 1.67
CA HIS A 304 10.58 -15.43 0.26
C HIS A 304 10.82 -14.19 -0.61
N ILE A 305 10.62 -12.99 -0.06
CA ILE A 305 11.02 -11.73 -0.73
C ILE A 305 12.54 -11.70 -0.91
N LYS A 306 13.30 -12.09 0.12
CA LYS A 306 14.75 -12.18 0.09
C LYS A 306 15.25 -13.21 -0.96
N GLU A 307 14.58 -14.36 -1.06
CA GLU A 307 14.87 -15.37 -2.11
C GLU A 307 14.75 -14.78 -3.52
N LEU A 308 13.68 -14.02 -3.78
CA LEU A 308 13.49 -13.33 -5.08
C LEU A 308 14.56 -12.28 -5.35
N TYR A 309 14.91 -11.50 -4.34
CA TYR A 309 15.98 -10.50 -4.43
C TYR A 309 17.33 -11.13 -4.76
N GLU A 310 17.69 -12.21 -4.07
CA GLU A 310 18.94 -12.95 -4.33
C GLU A 310 18.95 -13.57 -5.73
N LEU A 311 17.79 -14.06 -6.20
CA LEU A 311 17.65 -14.54 -7.57
C LEU A 311 17.80 -13.39 -8.59
N GLY A 312 17.24 -12.22 -8.34
CA GLY A 312 17.42 -11.02 -9.15
C GLY A 312 18.89 -10.62 -9.27
N ASN A 313 19.61 -10.58 -8.15
CA ASN A 313 21.05 -10.30 -8.12
C ASN A 313 21.86 -11.30 -8.97
N LYS A 314 21.50 -12.59 -8.89
CA LYS A 314 22.14 -13.62 -9.72
C LYS A 314 21.90 -13.40 -11.22
N MET A 315 20.68 -12.98 -11.60
CA MET A 315 20.36 -12.67 -13.00
C MET A 315 21.14 -11.46 -13.50
N ALA A 316 21.24 -10.40 -12.68
CA ALA A 316 22.04 -9.22 -13.01
C ALA A 316 23.52 -9.59 -13.23
N GLN A 317 24.12 -10.37 -12.32
CA GLN A 317 25.50 -10.84 -12.47
C GLN A 317 25.71 -11.71 -13.73
N ALA A 318 24.75 -12.59 -14.04
CA ALA A 318 24.83 -13.40 -15.26
C ALA A 318 24.78 -12.52 -16.52
N ALA A 319 23.96 -11.48 -16.53
CA ALA A 319 23.86 -10.54 -17.64
C ALA A 319 25.17 -9.78 -17.86
N THR A 320 25.83 -9.29 -16.79
CA THR A 320 27.16 -8.62 -16.92
C THR A 320 28.22 -9.55 -17.49
N MET A 321 28.21 -10.83 -17.09
CA MET A 321 29.16 -11.83 -17.64
C MET A 321 28.96 -12.08 -19.13
N MET A 322 27.73 -12.02 -19.63
CA MET A 322 27.40 -12.22 -21.05
C MET A 322 27.75 -11.01 -21.92
N THR A 323 27.80 -9.82 -21.35
CA THR A 323 27.94 -8.55 -22.09
C THR A 323 29.28 -7.85 -21.86
N ASP A 324 30.17 -8.41 -21.05
CA ASP A 324 31.41 -7.75 -20.59
C ASP A 324 31.14 -6.35 -19.99
N THR A 325 30.07 -6.20 -19.18
CA THR A 325 29.70 -4.98 -18.47
C THR A 325 29.89 -5.15 -16.97
N THR A 326 29.60 -4.11 -16.19
CA THR A 326 29.60 -4.17 -14.71
C THR A 326 28.30 -3.70 -14.13
#